data_220d0c7c1b6e4ec72e7a26101bf1c6d3
#
_entry.id   220d0c7c1b6e4ec72e7a26101bf1c6d3
#
_cell.length_a   1.000
_cell.length_b   1.000
_cell.length_c   1.000
_cell.angle_alpha   90.00
_cell.angle_beta   90.00
_cell.angle_gamma   90.00
#
_symmetry.space_group_name_H-M   'P 1'
#
loop_
_entity.id
_entity.type
_entity.pdbx_description
1 polymer ?
#
loop_
_entity_poly.entity_id
_entity_poly.type
_entity_poly.pdbx_seq_one_letter_code
_entity_poly.pdbx_strand_id
1 'polypeptide(L)'
;MLLAGPSGAGKTMLVHAICTELGATLFDLTATNIVGKYPGKSGLNMLLHLVIKVSKLLQPAIIYIDRAEKTFLKKVSKTDKSDPKRLKKDLPRLVRSLTSEDRVMLIGVSRSPWECEQKVILQSKASLIHSRNINLTIYRV
;
A
#
# COMPACT_ATOMS: atom_id res chain seq x y z
N MET A 1 4.65 -5.08 2.24
CA MET A 1 3.86 -6.32 2.34
C MET A 1 2.59 -6.18 1.51
N LEU A 2 2.18 -7.21 0.77
CA LEU A 2 0.90 -7.24 0.05
C LEU A 2 0.04 -8.38 0.60
N LEU A 3 -1.17 -8.05 1.07
CA LEU A 3 -2.17 -9.02 1.50
C LEU A 3 -3.16 -9.23 0.35
N ALA A 4 -3.24 -10.46 -0.16
CA ALA A 4 -4.14 -10.79 -1.25
C ALA A 4 -5.14 -11.87 -0.85
N GLY A 5 -6.36 -11.79 -1.38
CA GLY A 5 -7.41 -12.76 -1.12
C GLY A 5 -8.79 -12.24 -1.52
N PRO A 6 -9.83 -13.10 -1.52
CA PRO A 6 -11.18 -12.73 -1.92
C PRO A 6 -11.77 -11.62 -1.03
N SER A 7 -12.84 -11.00 -1.51
CA SER A 7 -13.62 -10.05 -0.68
C SER A 7 -14.17 -10.79 0.54
N GLY A 8 -14.20 -10.12 1.69
CA GLY A 8 -14.68 -10.73 2.94
C GLY A 8 -13.64 -11.57 3.71
N ALA A 9 -12.46 -11.83 3.17
CA ALA A 9 -11.41 -12.62 3.86
C ALA A 9 -10.75 -11.91 5.07
N GLY A 10 -11.29 -10.80 5.56
CA GLY A 10 -10.79 -10.12 6.75
C GLY A 10 -9.48 -9.32 6.58
N LYS A 11 -9.01 -9.08 5.34
CA LYS A 11 -7.72 -8.41 5.07
C LYS A 11 -7.57 -7.05 5.76
N THR A 12 -8.58 -6.21 5.63
CA THR A 12 -8.58 -4.87 6.25
C THR A 12 -8.62 -4.97 7.78
N MET A 13 -9.43 -5.89 8.32
CA MET A 13 -9.48 -6.15 9.76
C MET A 13 -8.12 -6.62 10.28
N LEU A 14 -7.42 -7.48 9.52
CA LEU A 14 -6.08 -7.93 9.89
C LEU A 14 -5.09 -6.76 9.98
N VAL A 15 -5.14 -5.80 9.04
CA VAL A 15 -4.28 -4.62 9.10
C VAL A 15 -4.58 -3.78 10.34
N HIS A 16 -5.85 -3.55 10.65
CA HIS A 16 -6.23 -2.81 11.86
C HIS A 16 -5.83 -3.55 13.14
N ALA A 17 -5.98 -4.87 13.19
CA ALA A 17 -5.54 -5.69 14.32
C ALA A 17 -4.02 -5.56 14.52
N ILE A 18 -3.23 -5.66 13.45
CA ILE A 18 -1.77 -5.47 13.52
C ILE A 18 -1.43 -4.06 14.04
N CYS A 19 -2.12 -3.02 13.59
CA CYS A 19 -1.91 -1.66 14.09
C CYS A 19 -2.19 -1.55 15.59
N THR A 20 -3.29 -2.14 16.05
CA THR A 20 -3.68 -2.13 17.46
C THR A 20 -2.67 -2.89 18.33
N GLU A 21 -2.28 -4.09 17.92
CA GLU A 21 -1.32 -4.93 18.67
C GLU A 21 0.07 -4.30 18.77
N LEU A 22 0.50 -3.62 17.71
CA LEU A 22 1.81 -2.95 17.68
C LEU A 22 1.78 -1.53 18.23
N GLY A 23 0.60 -0.97 18.56
CA GLY A 23 0.45 0.46 18.84
C GLY A 23 0.89 1.35 17.67
N ALA A 24 0.73 0.86 16.44
CA ALA A 24 1.25 1.53 15.25
C ALA A 24 0.29 2.59 14.71
N THR A 25 0.85 3.73 14.31
CA THR A 25 0.10 4.79 13.64
C THR A 25 -0.22 4.38 12.19
N LEU A 26 -1.51 4.42 11.80
CA LEU A 26 -1.97 4.07 10.46
C LEU A 26 -2.11 5.29 9.56
N PHE A 27 -1.41 5.29 8.42
CA PHE A 27 -1.53 6.29 7.36
C PHE A 27 -2.23 5.68 6.15
N ASP A 28 -3.49 6.04 5.93
CA ASP A 28 -4.28 5.52 4.81
C ASP A 28 -4.08 6.35 3.54
N LEU A 29 -3.31 5.81 2.61
CA LEU A 29 -3.05 6.36 1.27
C LEU A 29 -3.91 5.69 0.18
N THR A 30 -5.05 5.14 0.54
CA THR A 30 -5.99 4.59 -0.44
C THR A 30 -6.39 5.64 -1.46
N ALA A 31 -6.44 5.27 -2.74
CA ALA A 31 -6.69 6.20 -3.84
C ALA A 31 -7.96 7.04 -3.64
N THR A 32 -9.02 6.46 -3.08
CA THR A 32 -10.28 7.18 -2.78
C THR A 32 -10.12 8.30 -1.77
N ASN A 33 -9.19 8.19 -0.83
CA ASN A 33 -8.93 9.20 0.19
C ASN A 33 -8.11 10.38 -0.33
N ILE A 34 -7.42 10.19 -1.44
CA ILE A 34 -6.49 11.17 -2.03
C ILE A 34 -7.13 11.88 -3.23
N VAL A 35 -8.15 11.27 -3.85
CA VAL A 35 -8.85 11.83 -5.02
C VAL A 35 -9.35 13.24 -4.71
N GLY A 36 -9.01 14.18 -5.61
CA GLY A 36 -9.48 15.57 -5.55
C GLY A 36 -8.81 16.46 -4.49
N LYS A 37 -8.08 15.88 -3.52
CA LYS A 37 -7.52 16.68 -2.42
C LYS A 37 -6.14 17.28 -2.72
N TYR A 38 -5.37 16.64 -3.59
CA TYR A 38 -3.99 17.04 -3.90
C TYR A 38 -3.82 17.17 -5.42
N PRO A 39 -4.23 18.31 -6.00
CA PRO A 39 -4.18 18.49 -7.46
C PRO A 39 -2.75 18.55 -7.95
N GLY A 40 -2.54 17.97 -9.13
CA GLY A 40 -1.26 17.97 -9.79
C GLY A 40 -0.21 17.03 -9.18
N LYS A 41 0.92 16.96 -9.86
CA LYS A 41 2.04 16.08 -9.47
C LYS A 41 2.77 16.60 -8.23
N SER A 42 2.88 17.93 -8.10
CA SER A 42 3.56 18.58 -6.98
C SER A 42 2.85 18.34 -5.65
N GLY A 43 1.52 18.49 -5.61
CA GLY A 43 0.73 18.27 -4.40
C GLY A 43 0.83 16.82 -3.89
N LEU A 44 0.79 15.84 -4.80
CA LEU A 44 0.95 14.44 -4.41
C LEU A 44 2.34 14.14 -3.87
N ASN A 45 3.39 14.64 -4.52
CA ASN A 45 4.76 14.45 -4.02
C ASN A 45 4.93 15.06 -2.63
N MET A 46 4.39 16.26 -2.41
CA MET A 46 4.41 16.90 -1.09
C MET A 46 3.72 16.04 -0.03
N LEU A 47 2.52 15.50 -0.34
CA LEU A 47 1.80 14.59 0.56
C LEU A 47 2.66 13.36 0.91
N LEU A 48 3.23 12.69 -0.10
CA LEU A 48 4.03 11.50 0.10
C LEU A 48 5.28 11.76 0.95
N HIS A 49 5.97 12.87 0.70
CA HIS A 49 7.11 13.29 1.52
C HIS A 49 6.70 13.60 2.96
N LEU A 50 5.55 14.26 3.15
CA LEU A 50 5.02 14.55 4.47
C LEU A 50 4.69 13.25 5.22
N VAL A 51 3.99 12.32 4.58
CA VAL A 51 3.63 11.02 5.19
C VAL A 51 4.88 10.26 5.61
N ILE A 52 5.90 10.17 4.75
CA ILE A 52 7.16 9.49 5.11
C ILE A 52 7.86 10.19 6.30
N LYS A 53 7.94 11.51 6.31
CA LYS A 53 8.52 12.24 7.44
C LYS A 53 7.77 12.01 8.74
N VAL A 54 6.44 12.12 8.69
CA VAL A 54 5.61 11.94 9.90
C VAL A 54 5.61 10.48 10.36
N SER A 55 5.61 9.51 9.43
CA SER A 55 5.70 8.09 9.79
C SER A 55 7.02 7.74 10.48
N LYS A 56 8.13 8.41 10.11
CA LYS A 56 9.42 8.26 10.81
C LYS A 56 9.41 8.87 12.22
N LEU A 57 8.64 9.90 12.44
CA LEU A 57 8.51 10.53 13.78
C LEU A 57 7.56 9.75 14.69
N LEU A 58 6.50 9.16 14.15
CA LEU A 58 5.45 8.45 14.87
C LEU A 58 5.60 6.93 14.76
N GLN A 59 6.80 6.43 14.92
CA GLN A 59 7.08 4.99 14.88
C GLN A 59 6.56 4.27 16.14
N PRO A 60 6.09 3.02 16.01
CA PRO A 60 5.91 2.26 14.77
C PRO A 60 4.78 2.80 13.91
N ALA A 61 4.93 2.75 12.58
CA ALA A 61 3.93 3.27 11.66
C ALA A 61 3.65 2.34 10.49
N ILE A 62 2.41 2.32 10.04
CA ILE A 62 1.95 1.52 8.89
C ILE A 62 1.35 2.46 7.84
N ILE A 63 1.91 2.40 6.63
CA ILE A 63 1.35 3.06 5.46
C ILE A 63 0.46 2.03 4.75
N TYR A 64 -0.82 2.33 4.65
CA TYR A 64 -1.85 1.43 4.16
C TYR A 64 -2.41 1.86 2.81
N ILE A 65 -2.63 0.91 1.91
CA ILE A 65 -3.27 1.12 0.61
C ILE A 65 -4.30 0.01 0.38
N ASP A 66 -5.59 0.37 0.42
CA ASP A 66 -6.64 -0.55 0.01
C ASP A 66 -6.75 -0.61 -1.52
N ARG A 67 -7.23 -1.75 -2.01
CA ARG A 67 -7.38 -2.00 -3.45
C ARG A 67 -6.11 -1.63 -4.23
N ALA A 68 -4.97 -2.18 -3.77
CA ALA A 68 -3.66 -1.93 -4.35
C ALA A 68 -3.63 -2.26 -5.86
N GLU A 69 -4.48 -3.20 -6.33
CA GLU A 69 -4.67 -3.47 -7.75
C GLU A 69 -5.06 -2.22 -8.53
N LYS A 70 -5.91 -1.33 -8.00
CA LYS A 70 -6.29 -0.08 -8.68
C LYS A 70 -5.13 0.88 -8.80
N THR A 71 -4.33 1.00 -7.74
CA THR A 71 -3.15 1.89 -7.72
C THR A 71 -2.05 1.40 -8.65
N PHE A 72 -1.86 0.07 -8.75
CA PHE A 72 -0.75 -0.55 -9.48
C PHE A 72 -1.18 -1.29 -10.75
N LEU A 73 -2.35 -0.98 -11.31
CA LEU A 73 -2.85 -1.56 -12.56
C LEU A 73 -1.83 -1.47 -13.70
N LYS A 74 -1.74 -2.54 -14.51
CA LYS A 74 -0.98 -2.55 -15.77
C LYS A 74 -1.56 -1.55 -16.78
N LYS A 75 -2.90 -1.53 -16.92
CA LYS A 75 -3.63 -0.62 -17.81
C LYS A 75 -4.75 0.06 -17.03
N VAL A 76 -4.80 1.38 -17.03
CA VAL A 76 -5.89 2.17 -16.44
C VAL A 76 -6.80 2.65 -17.55
N SER A 77 -8.11 2.54 -17.34
CA SER A 77 -9.11 3.13 -18.23
C SER A 77 -8.94 4.65 -18.30
N LYS A 78 -9.10 5.23 -19.48
CA LYS A 78 -9.06 6.70 -19.68
C LYS A 78 -10.21 7.43 -18.96
N THR A 79 -11.25 6.69 -18.59
CA THR A 79 -12.44 7.21 -17.89
C THR A 79 -12.32 7.25 -16.37
N ASP A 80 -11.24 6.70 -15.80
CA ASP A 80 -11.05 6.69 -14.34
C ASP A 80 -10.54 8.04 -13.84
N LYS A 81 -11.44 8.84 -13.28
CA LYS A 81 -11.14 10.18 -12.73
C LYS A 81 -10.28 10.13 -11.46
N SER A 82 -10.08 8.96 -10.86
CA SER A 82 -9.29 8.80 -9.62
C SER A 82 -7.78 8.88 -9.84
N ASP A 83 -7.32 8.86 -11.11
CA ASP A 83 -5.92 8.85 -11.54
C ASP A 83 -5.01 7.98 -10.63
N PRO A 84 -5.29 6.68 -10.53
CA PRO A 84 -4.59 5.79 -9.62
C PRO A 84 -3.10 5.63 -9.95
N LYS A 85 -2.69 5.94 -11.18
CA LYS A 85 -1.28 5.88 -11.61
C LYS A 85 -0.38 6.89 -10.91
N ARG A 86 -0.94 7.91 -10.28
CA ARG A 86 -0.16 8.96 -9.63
C ARG A 86 0.77 8.39 -8.53
N LEU A 87 0.26 7.46 -7.73
CA LEU A 87 1.02 6.81 -6.66
C LEU A 87 2.04 5.79 -7.18
N LYS A 88 1.80 5.21 -8.36
CA LYS A 88 2.57 4.09 -8.89
C LYS A 88 4.06 4.36 -9.04
N LYS A 89 4.44 5.58 -9.45
CA LYS A 89 5.85 5.96 -9.69
C LYS A 89 6.56 6.41 -8.43
N ASP A 90 5.89 7.24 -7.64
CA ASP A 90 6.55 8.00 -6.59
C ASP A 90 6.57 7.23 -5.27
N LEU A 91 5.53 6.46 -4.97
CA LEU A 91 5.44 5.68 -3.74
C LEU A 91 6.56 4.63 -3.58
N PRO A 92 6.88 3.77 -4.58
CA PRO A 92 7.98 2.82 -4.44
C PRO A 92 9.34 3.49 -4.26
N ARG A 93 9.53 4.67 -4.87
CA ARG A 93 10.77 5.45 -4.74
C ARG A 93 10.94 5.96 -3.32
N LEU A 94 9.86 6.45 -2.72
CA LEU A 94 9.88 6.97 -1.35
C LEU A 94 10.01 5.87 -0.31
N VAL A 95 9.35 4.72 -0.53
CA VAL A 95 9.50 3.56 0.37
C VAL A 95 10.93 3.04 0.38
N ARG A 96 11.67 3.12 -0.73
CA ARG A 96 13.10 2.78 -0.75
C ARG A 96 13.98 3.73 0.06
N SER A 97 13.50 4.91 0.42
CA SER A 97 14.21 5.83 1.32
C SER A 97 14.07 5.46 2.80
N LEU A 98 13.23 4.48 3.12
CA LEU A 98 13.14 3.89 4.45
C LEU A 98 14.34 2.96 4.67
N THR A 99 14.99 3.11 5.81
CA THR A 99 16.10 2.24 6.23
C THR A 99 15.58 1.05 7.01
N SER A 100 16.43 0.05 7.25
CA SER A 100 16.09 -1.10 8.08
C SER A 100 15.84 -0.74 9.55
N GLU A 101 16.30 0.42 9.99
CA GLU A 101 16.10 0.93 11.35
C GLU A 101 14.74 1.63 11.51
N ASP A 102 14.15 2.08 10.40
CA ASP A 102 12.84 2.71 10.42
C ASP A 102 11.75 1.65 10.68
N ARG A 103 11.05 1.75 11.79
CA ARG A 103 9.89 0.89 12.10
C ARG A 103 8.64 1.35 11.35
N VAL A 104 8.77 1.47 10.03
CA VAL A 104 7.71 1.89 9.10
C VAL A 104 7.48 0.81 8.08
N MET A 105 6.25 0.35 7.93
CA MET A 105 5.87 -0.71 6.99
C MET A 105 4.83 -0.21 5.99
N LEU A 106 5.02 -0.55 4.70
CA LEU A 106 3.98 -0.40 3.68
C LEU A 106 3.16 -1.68 3.56
N ILE A 107 1.84 -1.59 3.74
CA ILE A 107 0.90 -2.70 3.56
C ILE A 107 -0.10 -2.33 2.47
N GLY A 108 -0.10 -3.10 1.38
CA GLY A 108 -1.13 -3.08 0.35
C GLY A 108 -2.13 -4.22 0.56
N VAL A 109 -3.40 -3.96 0.28
CA VAL A 109 -4.46 -4.98 0.26
C VAL A 109 -5.00 -5.10 -1.16
N SER A 110 -5.11 -6.33 -1.66
CA SER A 110 -5.62 -6.59 -3.02
C SER A 110 -6.62 -7.75 -3.05
N ARG A 111 -7.59 -7.65 -3.97
CA ARG A 111 -8.50 -8.75 -4.31
C ARG A 111 -7.99 -9.53 -5.51
N SER A 112 -7.31 -8.85 -6.42
CA SER A 112 -6.85 -9.39 -7.70
C SER A 112 -5.36 -9.07 -7.90
N PRO A 113 -4.44 -9.72 -7.18
CA PRO A 113 -3.01 -9.39 -7.24
C PRO A 113 -2.41 -9.61 -8.63
N TRP A 114 -3.00 -10.49 -9.46
CA TRP A 114 -2.57 -10.74 -10.85
C TRP A 114 -2.79 -9.56 -11.79
N GLU A 115 -3.68 -8.61 -11.45
CA GLU A 115 -3.90 -7.38 -12.21
C GLU A 115 -2.83 -6.33 -11.96
N CYS A 116 -2.08 -6.47 -10.86
CA CYS A 116 -0.98 -5.60 -10.53
C CYS A 116 0.21 -5.80 -11.48
N GLU A 117 0.99 -4.76 -11.69
CA GLU A 117 2.23 -4.87 -12.46
C GLU A 117 3.22 -5.77 -11.72
N GLN A 118 3.73 -6.79 -12.42
CA GLN A 118 4.64 -7.79 -11.84
C GLN A 118 5.89 -7.15 -11.19
N LYS A 119 6.37 -6.04 -11.72
CA LYS A 119 7.52 -5.31 -11.13
C LYS A 119 7.25 -4.83 -9.70
N VAL A 120 6.01 -4.51 -9.37
CA VAL A 120 5.63 -4.12 -8.00
C VAL A 120 5.57 -5.33 -7.08
N ILE A 121 5.15 -6.47 -7.62
CA ILE A 121 5.08 -7.74 -6.88
C ILE A 121 6.47 -8.39 -6.77
N LEU A 122 7.30 -8.36 -7.83
CA LEU A 122 8.61 -9.03 -7.89
C LEU A 122 9.76 -8.22 -7.27
N GLN A 123 9.62 -6.91 -7.08
CA GLN A 123 10.57 -6.15 -6.26
C GLN A 123 10.45 -6.49 -4.77
N SER A 124 9.37 -7.14 -4.40
CA SER A 124 9.26 -7.88 -3.17
C SER A 124 9.92 -9.26 -3.39
N LYS A 125 11.02 -9.55 -2.72
CA LYS A 125 11.52 -10.92 -2.57
C LYS A 125 10.40 -11.71 -1.88
N ALA A 126 9.50 -12.30 -2.67
CA ALA A 126 8.26 -12.87 -2.19
C ALA A 126 8.54 -14.15 -1.43
N SER A 127 8.57 -14.08 -0.12
CA SER A 127 8.23 -15.24 0.69
C SER A 127 6.72 -15.39 0.62
N LEU A 128 6.24 -16.32 -0.19
CA LEU A 128 4.84 -16.64 -0.33
C LEU A 128 4.41 -17.42 0.91
N ILE A 129 3.72 -16.77 1.85
CA ILE A 129 3.08 -17.47 2.95
C ILE A 129 1.63 -17.70 2.53
N HIS A 130 1.32 -18.91 2.10
CA HIS A 130 -0.03 -19.33 1.79
C HIS A 130 -0.62 -20.05 3.02
N SER A 131 -1.62 -19.45 3.64
CA SER A 131 -2.38 -20.13 4.70
C SER A 131 -3.50 -20.95 4.08
N ARG A 132 -3.44 -22.29 4.24
CA ARG A 132 -4.46 -23.22 3.71
C ARG A 132 -5.84 -23.03 4.33
N ASN A 133 -5.92 -22.51 5.55
CA ASN A 133 -7.18 -22.37 6.30
C ASN A 133 -7.86 -21.01 6.13
N ILE A 134 -7.13 -20.02 5.66
CA ILE A 134 -7.65 -18.67 5.38
C ILE A 134 -7.22 -18.37 3.96
N ASN A 135 -8.15 -18.09 3.03
CA ASN A 135 -7.85 -17.74 1.64
C ASN A 135 -7.08 -16.38 1.57
N LEU A 136 -5.96 -16.32 2.26
CA LEU A 136 -5.12 -15.15 2.39
C LEU A 136 -3.70 -15.48 1.91
N THR A 137 -3.21 -14.70 0.97
CA THR A 137 -1.84 -14.79 0.49
C THR A 137 -1.07 -13.54 0.90
N ILE A 138 0.05 -13.73 1.56
CA ILE A 138 0.93 -12.66 2.03
C ILE A 138 2.16 -12.63 1.14
N TYR A 139 2.37 -11.51 0.46
CA TYR A 139 3.58 -11.21 -0.27
C TYR A 139 4.43 -10.26 0.58
N ARG A 140 5.60 -10.72 1.03
CA ARG A 140 6.53 -9.87 1.77
C ARG A 140 7.29 -8.99 0.77
N VAL A 141 7.29 -7.69 0.99
CA VAL A 141 8.06 -6.71 0.20
C VAL A 141 9.45 -6.53 0.81
#